data_6bb4dc866d6c2ebd75bde071e6e8625c
#
_entry.id   6bb4dc866d6c2ebd75bde071e6e8625c
#
_cell.length_a   1.000
_cell.length_b   1.000
_cell.length_c   1.000
_cell.angle_alpha   90.00
_cell.angle_beta   90.00
_cell.angle_gamma   90.00
#
_symmetry.space_group_name_H-M   'P 1'
#
loop_
_entity.id
_entity.type
_entity.pdbx_description
1 polymer ?
#
loop_
_entity_poly.entity_id
_entity_poly.type
_entity_poly.pdbx_seq_one_letter_code
_entity_poly.pdbx_strand_id
1 'polypeptide(L)'
;MDLNVSQFLSPGRKEFVKGTLLLTGAGLFCRILGFFYRIYMSRTIGAEGLGLYNMIHPFFSIAFALCAGSIQTALSQYVAANREKGRSVFLCGLALSLSLSVIPVLLLCKGKIFLASNVLSEPQAARYLPVLAVSVPFACLHACINGYYYGMNKAHIPSFSQIAEQMIRMGAVWLLVIYLEKNGKPVTVGLAVEGHVIGEMASAAFTFLALLLVPPQKGEREGGKERRN
;
A
#
# COMPACT_ATOMS: atom_id res chain seq x y z
N MET A 1 -10.24 -24.54 33.01
CA MET A 1 -10.99 -25.13 31.88
C MET A 1 -10.40 -24.51 30.61
N ASP A 2 -9.20 -24.98 30.25
CA ASP A 2 -8.45 -24.46 29.10
C ASP A 2 -9.02 -25.07 27.83
N LEU A 3 -9.85 -24.28 27.16
CA LEU A 3 -10.38 -24.65 25.84
C LEU A 3 -9.21 -24.59 24.85
N ASN A 4 -8.59 -25.73 24.61
CA ASN A 4 -7.53 -25.92 23.64
C ASN A 4 -8.15 -25.87 22.22
N VAL A 5 -8.43 -24.62 21.76
CA VAL A 5 -9.02 -24.31 20.45
C VAL A 5 -8.18 -24.88 19.29
N SER A 6 -6.91 -25.24 19.57
CA SER A 6 -5.99 -25.78 18.58
C SER A 6 -6.32 -27.19 18.08
N GLN A 7 -7.16 -27.97 18.80
CA GLN A 7 -7.51 -29.34 18.41
C GLN A 7 -8.69 -29.44 17.41
N PHE A 8 -9.48 -28.34 17.26
CA PHE A 8 -10.67 -28.34 16.38
C PHE A 8 -10.43 -27.75 14.98
N LEU A 9 -9.22 -27.31 14.68
CA LEU A 9 -8.93 -26.66 13.41
C LEU A 9 -8.11 -27.59 12.49
N SER A 10 -8.62 -27.84 11.27
CA SER A 10 -7.84 -28.48 10.20
C SER A 10 -6.56 -27.66 9.90
N PRO A 11 -5.48 -28.28 9.38
CA PRO A 11 -4.21 -27.58 9.11
C PRO A 11 -4.35 -26.30 8.31
N GLY A 12 -5.17 -26.29 7.26
CA GLY A 12 -5.43 -25.10 6.44
C GLY A 12 -6.18 -23.99 7.18
N ARG A 13 -7.05 -24.36 8.13
CA ARG A 13 -7.78 -23.40 8.97
C ARG A 13 -6.87 -22.74 10.01
N LYS A 14 -5.85 -23.46 10.50
CA LYS A 14 -4.82 -22.90 11.39
C LYS A 14 -3.96 -21.87 10.68
N GLU A 15 -3.54 -22.14 9.45
CA GLU A 15 -2.77 -21.17 8.65
C GLU A 15 -3.58 -19.92 8.31
N PHE A 16 -4.85 -20.10 7.96
CA PHE A 16 -5.75 -18.97 7.72
C PHE A 16 -5.91 -18.09 8.97
N VAL A 17 -6.17 -18.68 10.14
CA VAL A 17 -6.31 -17.94 11.41
C VAL A 17 -5.00 -17.22 11.76
N LYS A 18 -3.85 -17.88 11.61
CA LYS A 18 -2.54 -17.22 11.82
C LYS A 18 -2.33 -16.04 10.89
N GLY A 19 -2.63 -16.18 9.61
CA GLY A 19 -2.54 -15.10 8.63
C GLY A 19 -3.44 -13.92 8.98
N THR A 20 -4.69 -14.20 9.37
CA THR A 20 -5.65 -13.17 9.78
C THR A 20 -5.18 -12.42 11.03
N LEU A 21 -4.72 -13.15 12.07
CA LEU A 21 -4.21 -12.55 13.29
C LEU A 21 -2.96 -11.70 13.03
N LEU A 22 -2.05 -12.17 12.18
CA LEU A 22 -0.86 -11.43 11.80
C LEU A 22 -1.22 -10.12 11.08
N LEU A 23 -2.15 -10.18 10.12
CA LEU A 23 -2.60 -9.02 9.38
C LEU A 23 -3.32 -8.01 10.28
N THR A 24 -4.18 -8.49 11.19
CA THR A 24 -4.88 -7.64 12.15
C THR A 24 -3.89 -6.99 13.11
N GLY A 25 -2.93 -7.76 13.63
CA GLY A 25 -1.88 -7.25 14.52
C GLY A 25 -0.99 -6.20 13.83
N ALA A 26 -0.55 -6.48 12.60
CA ALA A 26 0.21 -5.53 11.80
C ALA A 26 -0.59 -4.24 11.53
N GLY A 27 -1.88 -4.38 11.15
CA GLY A 27 -2.76 -3.24 10.94
C GLY A 27 -2.98 -2.39 12.19
N LEU A 28 -3.18 -3.02 13.35
CA LEU A 28 -3.30 -2.32 14.62
C LEU A 28 -1.99 -1.59 15.00
N PHE A 29 -0.86 -2.26 14.86
CA PHE A 29 0.45 -1.67 15.09
C PHE A 29 0.70 -0.45 14.20
N CYS A 30 0.41 -0.55 12.91
CA CYS A 30 0.53 0.57 11.97
C CYS A 30 -0.41 1.74 12.31
N ARG A 31 -1.61 1.47 12.83
CA ARG A 31 -2.54 2.52 13.30
C ARG A 31 -1.99 3.27 14.50
N ILE A 32 -1.41 2.56 15.46
CA ILE A 32 -0.77 3.16 16.65
C ILE A 32 0.41 4.02 16.21
N LEU A 33 1.30 3.50 15.34
CA LEU A 33 2.40 4.26 14.80
C LEU A 33 1.91 5.50 14.02
N GLY A 34 0.88 5.35 13.21
CA GLY A 34 0.27 6.44 12.45
C GLY A 34 -0.31 7.55 13.35
N PHE A 35 -0.85 7.18 14.52
CA PHE A 35 -1.30 8.15 15.51
C PHE A 35 -0.12 8.99 16.06
N PHE A 36 0.96 8.35 16.48
CA PHE A 36 2.16 9.07 16.93
C PHE A 36 2.80 9.90 15.82
N TYR A 37 2.85 9.37 14.60
CA TYR A 37 3.32 10.10 13.43
C TYR A 37 2.50 11.37 13.18
N ARG A 38 1.16 11.31 13.31
CA ARG A 38 0.31 12.48 13.16
C ARG A 38 0.55 13.55 14.22
N ILE A 39 0.79 13.14 15.48
CA ILE A 39 1.18 14.07 16.56
C ILE A 39 2.52 14.73 16.22
N TYR A 40 3.50 13.95 15.79
CA TYR A 40 4.82 14.46 15.38
C TYR A 40 4.69 15.46 14.24
N MET A 41 3.94 15.13 13.19
CA MET A 41 3.70 16.00 12.04
C MET A 41 3.00 17.31 12.44
N SER A 42 1.98 17.24 13.30
CA SER A 42 1.27 18.43 13.79
C SER A 42 2.20 19.40 14.53
N ARG A 43 3.19 18.88 15.25
CA ARG A 43 4.19 19.71 15.95
C ARG A 43 5.26 20.27 15.01
N THR A 44 5.55 19.55 13.91
CA THR A 44 6.64 19.88 12.99
C THR A 44 6.20 20.86 11.90
N ILE A 45 5.05 20.62 11.24
CA ILE A 45 4.53 21.49 10.15
C ILE A 45 3.38 22.39 10.60
N GLY A 46 2.98 22.30 11.86
CA GLY A 46 1.86 23.05 12.41
C GLY A 46 0.48 22.50 12.03
N ALA A 47 -0.54 23.06 12.65
CA ALA A 47 -1.93 22.64 12.42
C ALA A 47 -2.43 23.00 11.01
N GLU A 48 -2.03 24.15 10.48
CA GLU A 48 -2.36 24.62 9.13
C GLU A 48 -1.75 23.71 8.07
N GLY A 49 -0.45 23.38 8.21
CA GLY A 49 0.23 22.46 7.30
C GLY A 49 -0.36 21.06 7.32
N LEU A 50 -0.71 20.54 8.49
CA LEU A 50 -1.39 19.24 8.60
C LEU A 50 -2.80 19.29 8.01
N GLY A 51 -3.51 20.42 8.16
CA GLY A 51 -4.81 20.67 7.53
C GLY A 51 -4.71 20.57 6.00
N LEU A 52 -3.76 21.29 5.41
CA LEU A 52 -3.51 21.24 3.95
C LEU A 52 -3.16 19.82 3.47
N TYR A 53 -2.30 19.09 4.18
CA TYR A 53 -2.01 17.69 3.88
C TYR A 53 -3.28 16.83 3.89
N ASN A 54 -4.13 16.98 4.91
CA ASN A 54 -5.38 16.23 5.03
C ASN A 54 -6.40 16.58 3.94
N MET A 55 -6.34 17.77 3.34
CA MET A 55 -7.16 18.14 2.18
C MET A 55 -6.65 17.52 0.88
N ILE A 56 -5.34 17.32 0.74
CA ILE A 56 -4.70 16.77 -0.47
C ILE A 56 -4.77 15.25 -0.49
N HIS A 57 -4.53 14.60 0.63
CA HIS A 57 -4.41 13.14 0.73
C HIS A 57 -5.63 12.34 0.23
N PRO A 58 -6.90 12.79 0.35
CA PRO A 58 -8.06 12.11 -0.22
C PRO A 58 -7.97 11.88 -1.74
N PHE A 59 -7.29 12.73 -2.51
CA PHE A 59 -7.09 12.52 -3.94
C PHE A 59 -6.26 11.27 -4.23
N PHE A 60 -5.22 11.02 -3.43
CA PHE A 60 -4.48 9.76 -3.49
C PHE A 60 -5.39 8.58 -3.11
N SER A 61 -6.15 8.69 -2.04
CA SER A 61 -7.03 7.61 -1.57
C SER A 61 -8.08 7.22 -2.61
N ILE A 62 -8.66 8.20 -3.32
CA ILE A 62 -9.59 7.96 -4.42
C ILE A 62 -8.86 7.30 -5.60
N ALA A 63 -7.70 7.82 -6.00
CA ALA A 63 -6.89 7.25 -7.06
C ALA A 63 -6.50 5.79 -6.75
N PHE A 64 -6.07 5.52 -5.51
CA PHE A 64 -5.74 4.18 -5.03
C PHE A 64 -6.97 3.25 -5.10
N ALA A 65 -8.12 3.68 -4.58
CA ALA A 65 -9.34 2.87 -4.57
C ALA A 65 -9.76 2.46 -5.98
N LEU A 66 -9.69 3.39 -6.95
CA LEU A 66 -10.08 3.16 -8.34
C LEU A 66 -9.09 2.27 -9.10
N CYS A 67 -7.78 2.51 -8.93
CA CYS A 67 -6.75 1.88 -9.77
C CYS A 67 -6.12 0.63 -9.14
N ALA A 68 -6.13 0.52 -7.82
CA ALA A 68 -5.42 -0.51 -7.09
C ALA A 68 -6.30 -1.36 -6.18
N GLY A 69 -7.12 -0.74 -5.33
CA GLY A 69 -7.85 -1.43 -4.27
C GLY A 69 -8.84 -2.48 -4.79
N SER A 70 -9.63 -2.13 -5.80
CA SER A 70 -10.58 -3.06 -6.44
C SER A 70 -9.85 -4.20 -7.15
N ILE A 71 -8.75 -3.89 -7.85
CA ILE A 71 -7.95 -4.88 -8.59
C ILE A 71 -7.23 -5.80 -7.61
N GLN A 72 -6.68 -5.29 -6.52
CA GLN A 72 -6.08 -6.08 -5.45
C GLN A 72 -7.05 -7.12 -4.89
N THR A 73 -8.29 -6.72 -4.61
CA THR A 73 -9.33 -7.60 -4.08
C THR A 73 -9.72 -8.66 -5.09
N ALA A 74 -9.99 -8.28 -6.34
CA ALA A 74 -10.32 -9.19 -7.42
C ALA A 74 -9.19 -10.19 -7.68
N LEU A 75 -7.94 -9.73 -7.69
CA LEU A 75 -6.75 -10.55 -7.87
C LEU A 75 -6.63 -11.59 -6.75
N SER A 76 -6.81 -11.17 -5.50
CA SER A 76 -6.78 -12.06 -4.34
C SER A 76 -7.82 -13.18 -4.45
N GLN A 77 -9.06 -12.84 -4.80
CA GLN A 77 -10.14 -13.83 -4.94
C GLN A 77 -9.89 -14.80 -6.10
N TYR A 78 -9.46 -14.27 -7.26
CA TYR A 78 -9.26 -15.11 -8.42
C TYR A 78 -8.06 -16.05 -8.26
N VAL A 79 -6.96 -15.58 -7.69
CA VAL A 79 -5.78 -16.39 -7.38
C VAL A 79 -6.10 -17.47 -6.34
N ALA A 80 -6.93 -17.17 -5.34
CA ALA A 80 -7.37 -18.14 -4.37
C ALA A 80 -8.20 -19.29 -5.00
N ALA A 81 -9.04 -18.93 -5.99
CA ALA A 81 -9.87 -19.90 -6.69
C ALA A 81 -9.10 -20.71 -7.76
N ASN A 82 -8.07 -20.13 -8.40
CA ASN A 82 -7.39 -20.72 -9.56
C ASN A 82 -5.87 -20.54 -9.44
N ARG A 83 -5.25 -21.25 -8.52
CA ARG A 83 -3.81 -21.14 -8.23
C ARG A 83 -2.91 -21.41 -9.44
N GLU A 84 -3.31 -22.32 -10.32
CA GLU A 84 -2.56 -22.66 -11.55
C GLU A 84 -2.39 -21.49 -12.51
N LYS A 85 -3.39 -20.61 -12.59
CA LYS A 85 -3.38 -19.43 -13.46
C LYS A 85 -2.90 -18.15 -12.74
N GLY A 86 -2.49 -18.26 -11.49
CA GLY A 86 -2.18 -17.13 -10.62
C GLY A 86 -1.17 -16.14 -11.23
N ARG A 87 -0.13 -16.63 -11.93
CA ARG A 87 0.85 -15.78 -12.58
C ARG A 87 0.27 -14.96 -13.74
N SER A 88 -0.51 -15.57 -14.61
CA SER A 88 -1.12 -14.87 -15.75
C SER A 88 -2.11 -13.81 -15.29
N VAL A 89 -2.92 -14.15 -14.29
CA VAL A 89 -3.88 -13.21 -13.70
C VAL A 89 -3.19 -12.06 -12.98
N PHE A 90 -2.11 -12.34 -12.27
CA PHE A 90 -1.27 -11.31 -11.65
C PHE A 90 -0.74 -10.31 -12.69
N LEU A 91 -0.17 -10.79 -13.80
CA LEU A 91 0.36 -9.93 -14.86
C LEU A 91 -0.74 -9.10 -15.54
N CYS A 92 -1.91 -9.69 -15.80
CA CYS A 92 -3.05 -8.97 -16.34
C CYS A 92 -3.56 -7.90 -15.36
N GLY A 93 -3.71 -8.24 -14.07
CA GLY A 93 -4.13 -7.30 -13.03
C GLY A 93 -3.14 -6.15 -12.85
N LEU A 94 -1.84 -6.45 -12.88
CA LEU A 94 -0.79 -5.43 -12.81
C LEU A 94 -0.81 -4.49 -14.01
N ALA A 95 -0.90 -5.03 -15.23
CA ALA A 95 -0.98 -4.22 -16.45
C ALA A 95 -2.23 -3.32 -16.44
N LEU A 96 -3.38 -3.86 -16.02
CA LEU A 96 -4.62 -3.09 -15.90
C LEU A 96 -4.50 -1.99 -14.86
N SER A 97 -4.00 -2.29 -13.67
CA SER A 97 -3.83 -1.33 -12.58
C SER A 97 -2.90 -0.18 -12.97
N LEU A 98 -1.75 -0.50 -13.56
CA LEU A 98 -0.80 0.51 -14.02
C LEU A 98 -1.37 1.35 -15.18
N SER A 99 -2.11 0.75 -16.11
CA SER A 99 -2.75 1.50 -17.19
C SER A 99 -3.82 2.45 -16.66
N LEU A 100 -4.64 2.01 -15.70
CA LEU A 100 -5.65 2.86 -15.05
C LEU A 100 -5.01 3.99 -14.23
N SER A 101 -3.84 3.77 -13.64
CA SER A 101 -3.14 4.78 -12.84
C SER A 101 -2.73 6.02 -13.64
N VAL A 102 -2.60 5.90 -14.97
CA VAL A 102 -2.27 7.04 -15.85
C VAL A 102 -3.33 8.14 -15.76
N ILE A 103 -4.60 7.78 -15.61
CA ILE A 103 -5.71 8.75 -15.55
C ILE A 103 -5.57 9.68 -14.34
N PRO A 104 -5.53 9.19 -13.07
CA PRO A 104 -5.38 10.08 -11.92
C PRO A 104 -4.02 10.78 -11.89
N VAL A 105 -2.94 10.16 -12.39
CA VAL A 105 -1.64 10.84 -12.51
C VAL A 105 -1.74 12.05 -13.43
N LEU A 106 -2.34 11.91 -14.61
CA LEU A 106 -2.54 13.03 -15.53
C LEU A 106 -3.47 14.08 -14.94
N LEU A 107 -4.54 13.68 -14.26
CA LEU A 107 -5.47 14.59 -13.60
C LEU A 107 -4.78 15.41 -12.51
N LEU A 108 -3.99 14.77 -11.64
CA LEU A 108 -3.27 15.45 -10.56
C LEU A 108 -2.13 16.34 -11.08
N CYS A 109 -1.50 15.96 -12.20
CA CYS A 109 -0.40 16.75 -12.78
C CYS A 109 -0.91 17.93 -13.63
N LYS A 110 -1.84 17.68 -14.56
CA LYS A 110 -2.34 18.69 -15.50
C LYS A 110 -3.51 19.50 -14.92
N GLY A 111 -4.38 18.84 -14.14
CA GLY A 111 -5.52 19.45 -13.48
C GLY A 111 -5.22 20.14 -12.15
N LYS A 112 -3.96 20.21 -11.71
CA LYS A 112 -3.54 20.68 -10.39
C LYS A 112 -4.08 22.06 -10.01
N ILE A 113 -4.09 23.02 -10.95
CA ILE A 113 -4.58 24.38 -10.72
C ILE A 113 -6.10 24.36 -10.51
N PHE A 114 -6.83 23.66 -11.38
CA PHE A 114 -8.27 23.54 -11.26
C PHE A 114 -8.67 22.87 -9.93
N LEU A 115 -8.02 21.76 -9.59
CA LEU A 115 -8.28 21.02 -8.35
C LEU A 115 -7.97 21.87 -7.11
N ALA A 116 -6.85 22.58 -7.11
CA ALA A 116 -6.44 23.42 -5.99
C ALA A 116 -7.36 24.64 -5.80
N SER A 117 -7.70 25.33 -6.87
CA SER A 117 -8.46 26.59 -6.79
C SER A 117 -9.96 26.36 -6.72
N ASN A 118 -10.52 25.43 -7.51
CA ASN A 118 -11.97 25.27 -7.66
C ASN A 118 -12.56 24.19 -6.76
N VAL A 119 -11.77 23.15 -6.44
CA VAL A 119 -12.26 22.03 -5.61
C VAL A 119 -11.84 22.20 -4.16
N LEU A 120 -10.56 22.52 -3.92
CA LEU A 120 -10.03 22.67 -2.56
C LEU A 120 -10.15 24.10 -2.02
N SER A 121 -10.35 25.10 -2.89
CA SER A 121 -10.28 26.53 -2.54
C SER A 121 -8.96 26.92 -1.85
N GLU A 122 -7.88 26.16 -2.13
CA GLU A 122 -6.56 26.31 -1.52
C GLU A 122 -5.48 26.24 -2.61
N PRO A 123 -5.09 27.39 -3.20
CA PRO A 123 -4.13 27.44 -4.32
C PRO A 123 -2.78 26.82 -4.01
N GLN A 124 -2.35 26.81 -2.74
CA GLN A 124 -1.08 26.21 -2.32
C GLN A 124 -1.03 24.71 -2.57
N ALA A 125 -2.19 24.01 -2.59
CA ALA A 125 -2.29 22.59 -2.88
C ALA A 125 -1.75 22.23 -4.28
N ALA A 126 -1.83 23.14 -5.26
CA ALA A 126 -1.38 22.91 -6.63
C ALA A 126 0.09 22.48 -6.73
N ARG A 127 0.92 22.89 -5.76
CA ARG A 127 2.34 22.53 -5.71
C ARG A 127 2.55 21.07 -5.32
N TYR A 128 1.69 20.53 -4.47
CA TYR A 128 1.86 19.21 -3.85
C TYR A 128 1.14 18.10 -4.60
N LEU A 129 0.07 18.39 -5.33
CA LEU A 129 -0.70 17.41 -6.10
C LEU A 129 0.15 16.60 -7.10
N PRO A 130 1.08 17.21 -7.89
CA PRO A 130 1.94 16.43 -8.79
C PRO A 130 2.93 15.52 -8.05
N VAL A 131 3.42 15.95 -6.88
CA VAL A 131 4.31 15.12 -6.05
C VAL A 131 3.55 13.91 -5.54
N LEU A 132 2.32 14.12 -5.06
CA LEU A 132 1.44 13.04 -4.62
C LEU A 132 1.09 12.07 -5.77
N ALA A 133 0.95 12.56 -6.99
CA ALA A 133 0.67 11.73 -8.17
C ALA A 133 1.74 10.66 -8.41
N VAL A 134 3.01 10.95 -8.07
CA VAL A 134 4.12 10.00 -8.21
C VAL A 134 3.90 8.74 -7.37
N SER A 135 3.22 8.83 -6.23
CA SER A 135 2.96 7.68 -5.36
C SER A 135 1.97 6.67 -5.97
N VAL A 136 1.06 7.10 -6.87
CA VAL A 136 -0.02 6.25 -7.40
C VAL A 136 0.48 5.00 -8.14
N PRO A 137 1.44 5.06 -9.08
CA PRO A 137 1.96 3.86 -9.74
C PRO A 137 2.65 2.89 -8.77
N PHE A 138 3.35 3.39 -7.76
CA PHE A 138 3.99 2.55 -6.74
C PHE A 138 2.94 1.86 -5.86
N ALA A 139 1.89 2.58 -5.49
CA ALA A 139 0.74 2.02 -4.78
C ALA A 139 0.05 0.91 -5.60
N CYS A 140 -0.15 1.11 -6.90
CA CYS A 140 -0.68 0.10 -7.82
C CYS A 140 0.20 -1.16 -7.85
N LEU A 141 1.52 -0.99 -7.94
CA LEU A 141 2.47 -2.09 -7.98
C LEU A 141 2.39 -2.94 -6.71
N HIS A 142 2.58 -2.32 -5.54
CA HIS A 142 2.58 -3.09 -4.30
C HIS A 142 1.20 -3.68 -3.97
N ALA A 143 0.10 -3.00 -4.31
CA ALA A 143 -1.25 -3.51 -4.11
C ALA A 143 -1.50 -4.79 -4.92
N CYS A 144 -1.11 -4.82 -6.20
CA CYS A 144 -1.24 -6.01 -7.04
C CYS A 144 -0.40 -7.17 -6.49
N ILE A 145 0.84 -6.92 -6.07
CA ILE A 145 1.71 -7.94 -5.46
C ILE A 145 1.10 -8.46 -4.17
N ASN A 146 0.61 -7.58 -3.30
CA ASN A 146 -0.07 -7.96 -2.06
C ASN A 146 -1.34 -8.76 -2.34
N GLY A 147 -2.15 -8.38 -3.34
CA GLY A 147 -3.33 -9.11 -3.77
C GLY A 147 -3.01 -10.55 -4.19
N TYR A 148 -1.92 -10.74 -4.94
CA TYR A 148 -1.42 -12.05 -5.30
C TYR A 148 -1.09 -12.90 -4.06
N TYR A 149 -0.33 -12.35 -3.11
CA TYR A 149 0.06 -13.08 -1.90
C TYR A 149 -1.11 -13.36 -0.95
N TYR A 150 -2.12 -12.47 -0.89
CA TYR A 150 -3.37 -12.76 -0.18
C TYR A 150 -4.08 -13.98 -0.78
N GLY A 151 -4.18 -14.07 -2.12
CA GLY A 151 -4.76 -15.20 -2.80
C GLY A 151 -4.00 -16.52 -2.57
N MET A 152 -2.69 -16.43 -2.35
CA MET A 152 -1.83 -17.58 -2.03
C MET A 152 -1.79 -17.94 -0.55
N ASN A 153 -2.60 -17.31 0.31
CA ASN A 153 -2.59 -17.45 1.76
C ASN A 153 -1.25 -17.08 2.43
N LYS A 154 -0.43 -16.26 1.77
CA LYS A 154 0.86 -15.77 2.28
C LYS A 154 0.72 -14.37 2.89
N ALA A 155 -0.20 -14.20 3.84
CA ALA A 155 -0.54 -12.90 4.45
C ALA A 155 0.65 -12.23 5.18
N HIS A 156 1.70 -12.98 5.52
CA HIS A 156 2.90 -12.43 6.17
C HIS A 156 3.62 -11.40 5.27
N ILE A 157 3.66 -11.59 3.95
CA ILE A 157 4.35 -10.66 3.04
C ILE A 157 3.65 -9.31 3.02
N PRO A 158 2.33 -9.19 2.77
CA PRO A 158 1.62 -7.93 2.89
C PRO A 158 1.71 -7.29 4.28
N SER A 159 1.67 -8.09 5.35
CA SER A 159 1.78 -7.58 6.73
C SER A 159 3.13 -6.92 6.99
N PHE A 160 4.23 -7.56 6.59
CA PHE A 160 5.56 -6.97 6.71
C PHE A 160 5.76 -5.77 5.78
N SER A 161 5.21 -5.81 4.56
CA SER A 161 5.23 -4.66 3.65
C SER A 161 4.59 -3.42 4.28
N GLN A 162 3.43 -3.57 4.92
CA GLN A 162 2.72 -2.49 5.58
C GLN A 162 3.51 -1.89 6.75
N ILE A 163 4.16 -2.75 7.55
CA ILE A 163 5.02 -2.29 8.65
C ILE A 163 6.25 -1.57 8.09
N ALA A 164 6.93 -2.13 7.09
CA ALA A 164 8.10 -1.54 6.46
C ALA A 164 7.78 -0.17 5.85
N GLU A 165 6.67 -0.05 5.13
CA GLU A 165 6.17 1.21 4.59
C GLU A 165 6.04 2.28 5.68
N GLN A 166 5.36 1.94 6.78
CA GLN A 166 5.11 2.88 7.87
C GLN A 166 6.41 3.30 8.56
N MET A 167 7.30 2.35 8.84
CA MET A 167 8.59 2.62 9.49
C MET A 167 9.51 3.48 8.62
N ILE A 168 9.59 3.17 7.31
CA ILE A 168 10.43 3.92 6.37
C ILE A 168 9.86 5.32 6.15
N ARG A 169 8.54 5.48 6.03
CA ARG A 169 7.88 6.78 5.94
C ARG A 169 8.23 7.67 7.14
N MET A 170 8.07 7.13 8.34
CA MET A 170 8.37 7.88 9.57
C MET A 170 9.85 8.22 9.68
N GLY A 171 10.73 7.26 9.42
CA GLY A 171 12.17 7.45 9.43
C GLY A 171 12.65 8.47 8.40
N ALA A 172 12.12 8.41 7.16
CA ALA A 172 12.43 9.35 6.10
C ALA A 172 12.02 10.78 6.47
N VAL A 173 10.81 10.95 6.98
CA VAL A 173 10.33 12.27 7.42
C VAL A 173 11.19 12.80 8.56
N TRP A 174 11.52 11.98 9.54
CA TRP A 174 12.39 12.38 10.65
C TRP A 174 13.78 12.81 10.18
N LEU A 175 14.40 12.07 9.28
CA LEU A 175 15.70 12.41 8.68
C LEU A 175 15.62 13.69 7.84
N LEU A 176 14.54 13.87 7.08
CA LEU A 176 14.33 15.09 6.29
C LEU A 176 14.14 16.32 7.18
N VAL A 177 13.45 16.21 8.30
CA VAL A 177 13.33 17.32 9.28
C VAL A 177 14.70 17.73 9.77
N ILE A 178 15.52 16.77 10.25
CA ILE A 178 16.87 17.05 10.74
C ILE A 178 17.74 17.71 9.65
N TYR A 179 17.62 17.22 8.41
CA TYR A 179 18.37 17.78 7.29
C TYR A 179 17.94 19.23 6.97
N LEU A 180 16.64 19.52 6.97
CA LEU A 180 16.11 20.86 6.70
C LEU A 180 16.51 21.84 7.80
N GLU A 181 16.36 21.45 9.07
CA GLU A 181 16.75 22.27 10.24
C GLU A 181 18.24 22.61 10.23
N LYS A 182 19.10 21.60 9.99
CA LYS A 182 20.55 21.84 9.88
C LYS A 182 20.95 22.80 8.77
N ASN A 183 20.17 22.86 7.69
CA ASN A 183 20.42 23.75 6.55
C ASN A 183 19.63 25.07 6.61
N GLY A 184 18.97 25.36 7.75
CA GLY A 184 18.19 26.59 7.92
C GLY A 184 17.00 26.71 6.95
N LYS A 185 16.50 25.59 6.40
CA LYS A 185 15.37 25.58 5.48
C LYS A 185 14.06 25.38 6.23
N PRO A 186 12.99 26.08 5.84
CA PRO A 186 11.70 25.95 6.49
C PRO A 186 11.12 24.54 6.25
N VAL A 187 10.57 23.95 7.30
CA VAL A 187 9.81 22.70 7.21
C VAL A 187 8.40 23.04 6.73
N THR A 188 7.97 22.42 5.65
CA THR A 188 6.68 22.70 5.00
C THR A 188 5.85 21.45 4.82
N VAL A 189 4.60 21.60 4.35
CA VAL A 189 3.69 20.49 3.99
C VAL A 189 4.34 19.51 3.00
N GLY A 190 5.26 19.99 2.15
CA GLY A 190 6.02 19.14 1.22
C GLY A 190 6.63 17.93 1.90
N LEU A 191 7.13 18.09 3.12
CA LEU A 191 7.69 17.01 3.91
C LEU A 191 6.72 15.84 4.12
N ALA A 192 5.44 16.14 4.44
CA ALA A 192 4.44 15.11 4.62
C ALA A 192 4.11 14.37 3.32
N VAL A 193 4.03 15.10 2.21
CA VAL A 193 3.76 14.54 0.88
C VAL A 193 4.94 13.72 0.38
N GLU A 194 6.16 14.22 0.52
CA GLU A 194 7.40 13.50 0.16
C GLU A 194 7.55 12.22 1.01
N GLY A 195 7.30 12.32 2.31
CA GLY A 195 7.30 11.15 3.19
C GLY A 195 6.27 10.09 2.78
N HIS A 196 5.09 10.51 2.31
CA HIS A 196 4.10 9.58 1.77
C HIS A 196 4.63 8.88 0.51
N VAL A 197 5.19 9.63 -0.44
CA VAL A 197 5.77 9.06 -1.68
C VAL A 197 6.90 8.08 -1.36
N ILE A 198 7.80 8.42 -0.44
CA ILE A 198 8.88 7.53 0.00
C ILE A 198 8.32 6.25 0.63
N GLY A 199 7.26 6.35 1.44
CA GLY A 199 6.58 5.19 2.01
C GLY A 199 6.03 4.24 0.94
N GLU A 200 5.33 4.76 -0.07
CA GLU A 200 4.78 3.98 -1.18
C GLU A 200 5.90 3.33 -2.03
N MET A 201 6.98 4.07 -2.30
CA MET A 201 8.15 3.53 -3.00
C MET A 201 8.81 2.39 -2.20
N ALA A 202 8.93 2.55 -0.89
CA ALA A 202 9.49 1.52 -0.01
C ALA A 202 8.62 0.26 0.02
N SER A 203 7.30 0.42 0.10
CA SER A 203 6.34 -0.69 0.03
C SER A 203 6.44 -1.43 -1.31
N ALA A 204 6.51 -0.68 -2.41
CA ALA A 204 6.69 -1.25 -3.74
C ALA A 204 8.02 -2.01 -3.87
N ALA A 205 9.12 -1.43 -3.38
CA ALA A 205 10.43 -2.06 -3.41
C ALA A 205 10.47 -3.34 -2.56
N PHE A 206 9.90 -3.29 -1.34
CA PHE A 206 9.83 -4.45 -0.45
C PHE A 206 9.01 -5.60 -1.08
N THR A 207 7.82 -5.30 -1.60
CA THR A 207 6.96 -6.31 -2.21
C THR A 207 7.55 -6.86 -3.50
N PHE A 208 8.21 -6.02 -4.29
CA PHE A 208 8.93 -6.46 -5.49
C PHE A 208 10.10 -7.39 -5.14
N LEU A 209 10.88 -7.05 -4.11
CA LEU A 209 11.93 -7.92 -3.60
C LEU A 209 11.35 -9.26 -3.10
N ALA A 210 10.24 -9.22 -2.36
CA ALA A 210 9.54 -10.43 -1.94
C ALA A 210 9.10 -11.28 -3.14
N LEU A 211 8.66 -10.65 -4.24
CA LEU A 211 8.28 -11.34 -5.49
C LEU A 211 9.47 -12.04 -6.15
N LEU A 212 10.68 -11.47 -6.06
CA LEU A 212 11.91 -12.08 -6.56
C LEU A 212 12.37 -13.25 -5.70
N LEU A 213 12.26 -13.14 -4.37
CA LEU A 213 12.69 -14.16 -3.41
C LEU A 213 11.68 -15.32 -3.29
N VAL A 214 10.40 -15.04 -3.45
CA VAL A 214 9.31 -16.01 -3.35
C VAL A 214 8.44 -15.91 -4.61
N PRO A 215 8.99 -16.35 -5.76
CA PRO A 215 8.32 -16.16 -7.04
C PRO A 215 6.96 -16.87 -7.07
N PRO A 216 6.03 -16.37 -7.91
CA PRO A 216 4.77 -17.01 -8.18
C PRO A 216 4.99 -18.45 -8.66
N GLN A 217 4.55 -19.43 -7.90
CA GLN A 217 4.66 -20.82 -8.29
C GLN A 217 3.89 -21.04 -9.59
N LYS A 218 4.53 -21.62 -10.59
CA LYS A 218 3.83 -22.30 -11.68
C LYS A 218 3.00 -23.39 -11.01
N GLY A 219 1.67 -23.34 -11.15
CA GLY A 219 0.84 -24.43 -10.66
C GLY A 219 1.40 -25.75 -11.15
N GLU A 220 1.84 -26.59 -10.24
CA GLU A 220 2.06 -28.00 -10.53
C GLU A 220 0.68 -28.52 -10.96
N ARG A 221 0.59 -28.97 -12.21
CA ARG A 221 -0.50 -29.85 -12.61
C ARG A 221 -0.42 -31.03 -11.65
N GLU A 222 -1.30 -31.12 -10.68
CA GLU A 222 -1.61 -32.38 -10.04
C GLU A 222 -2.07 -33.30 -11.16
N GLY A 223 -1.05 -33.95 -11.70
CA GLY A 223 -1.18 -34.88 -12.81
C GLY A 223 -2.12 -36.00 -12.39
N GLY A 224 -3.12 -36.20 -13.19
CA GLY A 224 -4.09 -37.27 -13.11
C GLY A 224 -3.54 -38.62 -12.65
N LYS A 225 -3.73 -38.85 -11.37
CA LYS A 225 -3.70 -40.18 -10.76
C LYS A 225 -4.91 -40.33 -9.87
N GLU A 226 -6.08 -40.37 -10.50
CA GLU A 226 -7.25 -41.02 -9.86
C GLU A 226 -8.40 -41.09 -10.88
N ARG A 227 -8.25 -42.02 -11.82
CA ARG A 227 -9.38 -42.70 -12.49
C ARG A 227 -8.81 -43.88 -13.28
N ARG A 228 -8.38 -44.88 -12.56
CA ARG A 228 -8.38 -46.26 -13.00
C ARG A 228 -8.50 -47.17 -11.77
N ASN A 229 -9.69 -47.39 -11.36
CA ASN A 229 -10.21 -48.68 -10.88
C ASN A 229 -11.71 -48.60 -10.83
#